data_cd7032b7a0cd78a1580ed0f2238cc90d
#
_entry.id   cd7032b7a0cd78a1580ed0f2238cc90d
#
_cell.length_a   1.000
_cell.length_b   1.000
_cell.length_c   1.000
_cell.angle_alpha   90.00
_cell.angle_beta   90.00
_cell.angle_gamma   90.00
#
_symmetry.space_group_name_H-M   'P 1'
#
loop_
_entity.id
_entity.type
_entity.pdbx_description
1 polymer ?
#
loop_
_entity_poly.entity_id
_entity_poly.type
_entity_poly.pdbx_seq_one_letter_code
_entity_poly.pdbx_strand_id
1 'polypeptide(L)'
;LIKDQLILINKTDKNKKPEIIDTLKGINDSSLEEKLPKEALKELREQIEMVKGLCKPFDKESYLAGNLTPIYFGSAINTFGVQELLNGLSEITPKPRKQPSIERDINPEENKVSGFIFKIQANMDPKHRDRIAFMRLCSGHFKRGMKLKHIRSEKTITLHNAILFLAQDRELAEEAFAGDIIGLPNHGNLHIGDSITEGENLNFTGLPSFAPEFLQKVRPEDPMLTKHLSKALQQLAEEGAVSVFKRHLGGDWIVGVIGQLQFEVLADRIRTEYEVPVIFENSNLITARWIICYDNNTLNNFLKKHIDATCDDHKGNPVFLARNNWHLDHTKEE
;
A
#
# COMPACT_ATOMS: atom_id res chain seq x y z
N LEU A 1 6.79 26.27 -16.78
CA LEU A 1 8.26 26.21 -16.77
C LEU A 1 8.80 24.89 -17.39
N ILE A 2 8.07 23.77 -17.29
CA ILE A 2 8.49 22.52 -17.92
C ILE A 2 8.49 22.61 -19.45
N LYS A 3 7.52 23.33 -20.01
CA LYS A 3 7.37 23.52 -21.48
C LYS A 3 7.57 24.96 -21.93
N ASP A 4 7.98 25.84 -21.04
CA ASP A 4 8.05 27.31 -21.25
C ASP A 4 6.78 27.88 -21.90
N GLN A 5 5.63 27.45 -21.42
CA GLN A 5 4.30 27.89 -21.85
C GLN A 5 3.53 28.43 -20.66
N LEU A 6 2.71 29.49 -20.93
CA LEU A 6 1.73 30.02 -20.00
C LEU A 6 0.34 29.73 -20.53
N ILE A 7 -0.47 29.10 -19.73
CA ILE A 7 -1.87 28.78 -20.05
C ILE A 7 -2.74 29.73 -19.26
N LEU A 8 -3.43 30.63 -19.94
CA LEU A 8 -4.39 31.54 -19.34
C LEU A 8 -5.76 30.89 -19.31
N ILE A 9 -6.33 30.79 -18.09
CA ILE A 9 -7.60 30.15 -17.86
C ILE A 9 -8.58 31.13 -17.24
N ASN A 10 -9.81 31.14 -17.72
CA ASN A 10 -10.86 32.02 -17.20
C ASN A 10 -11.35 31.52 -15.84
N LYS A 11 -11.55 32.44 -14.88
CA LYS A 11 -12.19 32.12 -13.61
C LYS A 11 -13.70 31.92 -13.87
N THR A 12 -14.14 30.68 -13.85
CA THR A 12 -15.55 30.33 -14.05
C THR A 12 -16.28 30.13 -12.72
N ASP A 13 -17.61 30.30 -12.72
CA ASP A 13 -18.48 29.95 -11.60
C ASP A 13 -18.42 28.43 -11.29
N LYS A 14 -18.73 28.07 -10.05
CA LYS A 14 -18.59 26.73 -9.47
C LYS A 14 -19.13 25.55 -10.30
N ASN A 15 -19.91 25.79 -11.34
CA ASN A 15 -20.57 24.76 -12.16
C ASN A 15 -20.18 24.78 -13.65
N LYS A 16 -19.21 25.61 -14.05
CA LYS A 16 -18.73 25.65 -15.43
C LYS A 16 -17.31 25.16 -15.53
N LYS A 17 -17.01 24.36 -16.56
CA LYS A 17 -15.63 23.96 -16.85
C LYS A 17 -14.80 25.20 -17.14
N PRO A 18 -13.56 25.31 -16.58
CA PRO A 18 -12.65 26.39 -16.91
C PRO A 18 -12.32 26.33 -18.41
N GLU A 19 -12.43 27.46 -19.06
CA GLU A 19 -12.08 27.59 -20.48
C GLU A 19 -10.67 28.15 -20.61
N ILE A 20 -9.84 27.49 -21.40
CA ILE A 20 -8.52 28.02 -21.77
C ILE A 20 -8.76 29.21 -22.68
N ILE A 21 -8.35 30.41 -22.23
CA ILE A 21 -8.45 31.62 -22.99
C ILE A 21 -7.37 31.66 -24.07
N ASP A 22 -6.14 31.28 -23.67
CA ASP A 22 -4.98 31.32 -24.56
C ASP A 22 -3.80 30.49 -24.03
N THR A 23 -2.94 30.05 -24.94
CA THR A 23 -1.67 29.39 -24.63
C THR A 23 -0.54 30.22 -25.23
N LEU A 24 0.25 30.84 -24.35
CA LEU A 24 1.29 31.78 -24.71
C LEU A 24 2.68 31.17 -24.67
N LYS A 25 3.60 31.71 -25.47
CA LYS A 25 5.00 31.22 -25.53
C LYS A 25 5.85 31.87 -24.41
N GLY A 26 5.59 31.41 -23.18
CA GLY A 26 6.38 31.82 -22.03
C GLY A 26 6.06 33.24 -21.50
N ILE A 27 6.87 33.69 -20.54
CA ILE A 27 6.67 34.96 -19.80
C ILE A 27 6.99 36.21 -20.60
N ASN A 28 7.72 36.07 -21.70
CA ASN A 28 8.14 37.17 -22.54
C ASN A 28 7.20 37.43 -23.73
N ASP A 29 6.06 36.73 -23.77
CA ASP A 29 5.06 36.97 -24.82
C ASP A 29 4.44 38.35 -24.68
N SER A 30 4.50 39.15 -25.76
CA SER A 30 4.02 40.53 -25.76
C SER A 30 2.52 40.67 -25.52
N SER A 31 1.75 39.64 -25.85
CA SER A 31 0.30 39.64 -25.63
C SER A 31 -0.10 39.59 -24.15
N LEU A 32 0.84 39.27 -23.24
CA LEU A 32 0.60 39.32 -21.79
C LEU A 32 0.28 40.73 -21.28
N GLU A 33 0.86 41.77 -21.91
CA GLU A 33 0.65 43.15 -21.49
C GLU A 33 -0.78 43.64 -21.78
N GLU A 34 -1.45 43.00 -22.75
CA GLU A 34 -2.85 43.31 -23.10
C GLU A 34 -3.84 42.49 -22.24
N LYS A 35 -3.40 41.35 -21.72
CA LYS A 35 -4.27 40.37 -21.04
C LYS A 35 -4.22 40.45 -19.53
N LEU A 36 -3.13 40.94 -18.96
CA LEU A 36 -2.93 41.00 -17.52
C LEU A 36 -2.71 42.45 -17.05
N PRO A 37 -3.20 42.82 -15.85
CA PRO A 37 -2.86 44.08 -15.22
C PRO A 37 -1.34 44.22 -15.07
N LYS A 38 -0.79 45.42 -15.27
CA LYS A 38 0.65 45.69 -15.22
C LYS A 38 1.32 45.25 -13.91
N GLU A 39 0.64 45.44 -12.79
CA GLU A 39 1.14 45.03 -11.46
C GLU A 39 1.22 43.51 -11.33
N ALA A 40 0.18 42.80 -11.74
CA ALA A 40 0.15 41.34 -11.73
C ALA A 40 1.21 40.72 -12.68
N LEU A 41 1.43 41.33 -13.83
CA LEU A 41 2.45 40.89 -14.78
C LEU A 41 3.86 41.12 -14.24
N LYS A 42 4.11 42.23 -13.53
CA LYS A 42 5.38 42.52 -12.88
C LYS A 42 5.66 41.47 -11.79
N GLU A 43 4.71 41.25 -10.91
CA GLU A 43 4.81 40.24 -9.84
C GLU A 43 5.07 38.83 -10.41
N LEU A 44 4.33 38.43 -11.44
CA LEU A 44 4.51 37.15 -12.11
C LEU A 44 5.93 37.02 -12.69
N ARG A 45 6.47 38.04 -13.33
CA ARG A 45 7.84 38.02 -13.86
C ARG A 45 8.87 37.88 -12.74
N GLU A 46 8.75 38.62 -11.66
CA GLU A 46 9.65 38.54 -10.50
C GLU A 46 9.62 37.14 -9.86
N GLN A 47 8.44 36.59 -9.67
CA GLN A 47 8.29 35.22 -9.10
C GLN A 47 8.88 34.15 -10.02
N ILE A 48 8.69 34.24 -11.34
CA ILE A 48 9.26 33.29 -12.30
C ILE A 48 10.78 33.39 -12.34
N GLU A 49 11.35 34.59 -12.31
CA GLU A 49 12.81 34.76 -12.23
C GLU A 49 13.39 34.17 -10.95
N MET A 50 12.71 34.37 -9.82
CA MET A 50 13.09 33.76 -8.55
C MET A 50 13.07 32.22 -8.64
N VAL A 51 12.02 31.63 -9.19
CA VAL A 51 11.92 30.17 -9.39
C VAL A 51 12.99 29.65 -10.32
N LYS A 52 13.28 30.35 -11.44
CA LYS A 52 14.36 29.98 -12.36
C LYS A 52 15.75 30.05 -11.72
N GLY A 53 15.95 30.96 -10.79
CA GLY A 53 17.22 31.12 -10.07
C GLY A 53 17.43 30.08 -8.95
N LEU A 54 16.36 29.63 -8.30
CA LEU A 54 16.40 28.76 -7.14
C LEU A 54 16.16 27.29 -7.45
N CYS A 55 15.33 26.98 -8.46
CA CYS A 55 14.94 25.63 -8.81
C CYS A 55 15.77 25.10 -9.98
N LYS A 56 16.12 23.81 -9.90
CA LYS A 56 16.73 23.13 -11.05
C LYS A 56 15.72 23.04 -12.20
N PRO A 57 16.17 23.17 -13.46
CA PRO A 57 15.31 22.91 -14.61
C PRO A 57 14.81 21.47 -14.58
N PHE A 58 13.63 21.26 -15.18
CA PHE A 58 13.08 19.90 -15.28
C PHE A 58 13.97 19.04 -16.18
N ASP A 59 14.40 17.91 -15.63
CA ASP A 59 15.11 16.86 -16.32
C ASP A 59 14.43 15.51 -16.08
N LYS A 60 14.08 14.81 -17.17
CA LYS A 60 13.34 13.55 -17.09
C LYS A 60 14.15 12.43 -16.42
N GLU A 61 15.45 12.38 -16.61
CA GLU A 61 16.31 11.37 -15.99
C GLU A 61 16.39 11.58 -14.47
N SER A 62 16.56 12.82 -14.04
CA SER A 62 16.52 13.18 -12.62
C SER A 62 15.16 12.88 -11.97
N TYR A 63 14.05 13.09 -12.69
CA TYR A 63 12.73 12.72 -12.24
C TYR A 63 12.59 11.19 -12.08
N LEU A 64 13.01 10.42 -13.08
CA LEU A 64 12.95 8.95 -13.03
C LEU A 64 13.86 8.34 -11.96
N ALA A 65 14.96 9.03 -11.63
CA ALA A 65 15.86 8.68 -10.53
C ALA A 65 15.32 9.08 -9.14
N GLY A 66 14.21 9.83 -9.06
CA GLY A 66 13.63 10.30 -7.81
C GLY A 66 14.28 11.55 -7.22
N ASN A 67 15.17 12.22 -7.97
CA ASN A 67 15.91 13.40 -7.53
C ASN A 67 15.18 14.72 -7.82
N LEU A 68 14.08 14.67 -8.56
CA LEU A 68 13.28 15.83 -8.97
C LEU A 68 11.80 15.48 -8.93
N THR A 69 10.97 16.42 -8.46
CA THR A 69 9.51 16.28 -8.43
C THR A 69 8.87 17.43 -9.20
N PRO A 70 8.14 17.17 -10.31
CA PRO A 70 7.36 18.19 -10.99
C PRO A 70 6.15 18.60 -10.15
N ILE A 71 5.88 19.91 -10.11
CA ILE A 71 4.75 20.48 -9.37
C ILE A 71 3.72 20.99 -10.35
N TYR A 72 2.47 20.59 -10.18
CA TYR A 72 1.31 21.07 -10.93
C TYR A 72 0.34 21.75 -9.98
N PHE A 73 -0.14 22.93 -10.37
CA PHE A 73 -1.16 23.65 -9.63
C PHE A 73 -2.53 23.36 -10.23
N GLY A 74 -3.47 22.95 -9.39
CA GLY A 74 -4.79 22.60 -9.87
C GLY A 74 -5.83 22.52 -8.76
N SER A 75 -7.08 22.43 -9.16
CA SER A 75 -8.23 22.19 -8.28
C SER A 75 -9.16 21.16 -8.91
N ALA A 76 -9.23 19.97 -8.31
CA ALA A 76 -10.10 18.90 -8.78
C ALA A 76 -11.59 19.30 -8.75
N ILE A 77 -12.02 20.03 -7.71
CA ILE A 77 -13.41 20.49 -7.55
C ILE A 77 -13.80 21.45 -8.67
N ASN A 78 -12.87 22.34 -9.07
CA ASN A 78 -13.09 23.33 -10.13
C ASN A 78 -12.63 22.82 -11.51
N THR A 79 -12.15 21.58 -11.61
CA THR A 79 -11.57 20.98 -12.83
C THR A 79 -10.42 21.78 -13.46
N PHE A 80 -9.78 22.65 -12.67
CA PHE A 80 -8.67 23.50 -13.10
C PHE A 80 -7.33 22.74 -13.02
N GLY A 81 -6.50 22.81 -14.07
CA GLY A 81 -5.15 22.22 -14.10
C GLY A 81 -5.12 20.68 -14.15
N VAL A 82 -6.27 20.00 -14.15
CA VAL A 82 -6.36 18.53 -14.16
C VAL A 82 -5.88 17.95 -15.48
N GLN A 83 -6.26 18.60 -16.61
CA GLN A 83 -5.86 18.14 -17.93
C GLN A 83 -4.34 18.26 -18.12
N GLU A 84 -3.73 19.34 -17.64
CA GLU A 84 -2.29 19.57 -17.70
C GLU A 84 -1.53 18.54 -16.87
N LEU A 85 -2.05 18.17 -15.68
CA LEU A 85 -1.50 17.10 -14.87
C LEU A 85 -1.58 15.76 -15.59
N LEU A 86 -2.72 15.40 -16.15
CA LEU A 86 -2.91 14.14 -16.88
C LEU A 86 -2.00 14.06 -18.12
N ASN A 87 -1.89 15.16 -18.88
CA ASN A 87 -0.98 15.24 -20.01
C ASN A 87 0.47 15.07 -19.57
N GLY A 88 0.86 15.75 -18.49
CA GLY A 88 2.19 15.60 -17.90
C GLY A 88 2.47 14.17 -17.46
N LEU A 89 1.54 13.53 -16.75
CA LEU A 89 1.67 12.13 -16.36
C LEU A 89 1.86 11.21 -17.56
N SER A 90 1.07 11.38 -18.62
CA SER A 90 1.18 10.54 -19.83
C SER A 90 2.55 10.65 -20.52
N GLU A 91 3.22 11.79 -20.42
CA GLU A 91 4.53 12.04 -21.03
C GLU A 91 5.71 11.55 -20.18
N ILE A 92 5.60 11.64 -18.85
CA ILE A 92 6.74 11.39 -17.96
C ILE A 92 6.63 10.10 -17.15
N THR A 93 5.45 9.46 -17.06
CA THR A 93 5.28 8.21 -16.33
C THR A 93 6.18 7.10 -16.93
N PRO A 94 7.00 6.45 -16.11
CA PRO A 94 7.84 5.35 -16.57
C PRO A 94 7.01 4.11 -16.90
N LYS A 95 7.53 3.27 -17.78
CA LYS A 95 7.05 1.89 -17.94
C LYS A 95 7.21 1.11 -16.64
N PRO A 96 6.43 0.04 -16.43
CA PRO A 96 6.63 -0.85 -15.29
C PRO A 96 8.10 -1.29 -15.20
N ARG A 97 8.65 -1.27 -13.99
CA ARG A 97 10.05 -1.68 -13.75
C ARG A 97 10.13 -3.19 -13.58
N LYS A 98 11.31 -3.74 -13.82
CA LYS A 98 11.63 -5.12 -13.45
C LYS A 98 11.32 -5.35 -11.98
N GLN A 99 10.74 -6.51 -11.69
CA GLN A 99 10.39 -6.88 -10.33
C GLN A 99 11.34 -7.98 -9.85
N PRO A 100 12.01 -7.80 -8.70
CA PRO A 100 12.91 -8.83 -8.17
C PRO A 100 12.13 -10.01 -7.60
N SER A 101 12.65 -11.21 -7.84
CA SER A 101 12.30 -12.43 -7.13
C SER A 101 13.56 -13.07 -6.54
N ILE A 102 13.40 -14.10 -5.72
CA ILE A 102 14.53 -14.85 -5.16
C ILE A 102 15.33 -15.51 -6.29
N GLU A 103 14.64 -15.99 -7.32
CA GLU A 103 15.23 -16.78 -8.40
C GLU A 103 15.88 -15.91 -9.47
N ARG A 104 15.23 -14.80 -9.83
CA ARG A 104 15.71 -13.86 -10.87
C ARG A 104 14.89 -12.57 -10.92
N ASP A 105 15.36 -11.58 -11.64
CA ASP A 105 14.55 -10.41 -12.00
C ASP A 105 13.55 -10.75 -13.11
N ILE A 106 12.32 -10.29 -12.94
CA ILE A 106 11.22 -10.48 -13.89
C ILE A 106 11.07 -9.21 -14.74
N ASN A 107 11.17 -9.38 -16.06
CA ASN A 107 10.98 -8.28 -17.00
C ASN A 107 9.49 -8.15 -17.33
N PRO A 108 8.90 -6.93 -17.27
CA PRO A 108 7.51 -6.71 -17.67
C PRO A 108 7.15 -7.15 -19.11
N GLU A 109 8.13 -7.19 -20.00
CA GLU A 109 7.95 -7.56 -21.42
C GLU A 109 7.96 -9.08 -21.65
N GLU A 110 8.12 -9.91 -20.62
CA GLU A 110 8.04 -11.37 -20.73
C GLU A 110 6.62 -11.82 -21.09
N ASN A 111 6.53 -12.89 -21.90
CA ASN A 111 5.23 -13.38 -22.40
C ASN A 111 4.42 -14.12 -21.35
N LYS A 112 5.07 -14.77 -20.37
CA LYS A 112 4.40 -15.54 -19.32
C LYS A 112 3.87 -14.64 -18.25
N VAL A 113 2.63 -14.91 -17.81
CA VAL A 113 2.00 -14.18 -16.74
C VAL A 113 2.66 -14.53 -15.40
N SER A 114 3.05 -13.50 -14.68
CA SER A 114 3.47 -13.61 -13.30
C SER A 114 3.03 -12.39 -12.49
N GLY A 115 2.85 -12.57 -11.19
CA GLY A 115 2.50 -11.48 -10.28
C GLY A 115 2.46 -11.95 -8.84
N PHE A 116 2.24 -11.03 -7.93
CA PHE A 116 2.18 -11.30 -6.50
C PHE A 116 1.05 -10.54 -5.81
N ILE A 117 0.58 -11.11 -4.71
CA ILE A 117 -0.42 -10.49 -3.85
C ILE A 117 0.29 -9.50 -2.93
N PHE A 118 -0.05 -8.22 -3.05
CA PHE A 118 0.57 -7.18 -2.20
C PHE A 118 -0.38 -6.61 -1.15
N LYS A 119 -1.69 -6.86 -1.28
CA LYS A 119 -2.72 -6.38 -0.36
C LYS A 119 -3.88 -7.35 -0.31
N ILE A 120 -4.48 -7.51 0.86
CA ILE A 120 -5.78 -8.14 1.04
C ILE A 120 -6.68 -7.12 1.71
N GLN A 121 -7.92 -7.02 1.27
CA GLN A 121 -8.93 -6.17 1.89
C GLN A 121 -10.22 -6.97 2.07
N ALA A 122 -10.74 -6.98 3.29
CA ALA A 122 -12.05 -7.54 3.61
C ALA A 122 -13.11 -6.44 3.64
N ASN A 123 -14.37 -6.84 3.58
CA ASN A 123 -15.53 -5.99 3.81
C ASN A 123 -15.54 -4.70 2.97
N MET A 124 -15.11 -4.77 1.71
CA MET A 124 -15.18 -3.62 0.79
C MET A 124 -16.64 -3.22 0.48
N ASP A 125 -17.55 -4.17 0.52
CA ASP A 125 -18.99 -3.94 0.46
C ASP A 125 -19.60 -4.29 1.83
N PRO A 126 -20.23 -3.32 2.54
CA PRO A 126 -20.87 -3.60 3.83
C PRO A 126 -21.97 -4.67 3.78
N LYS A 127 -22.56 -4.89 2.60
CA LYS A 127 -23.60 -5.89 2.36
C LYS A 127 -23.07 -7.30 2.08
N HIS A 128 -21.80 -7.39 1.69
CA HIS A 128 -21.15 -8.65 1.33
C HIS A 128 -19.85 -8.79 2.10
N ARG A 129 -19.73 -9.88 2.88
CA ARG A 129 -18.49 -10.24 3.59
C ARG A 129 -17.49 -10.85 2.60
N ASP A 130 -17.15 -10.08 1.56
CA ASP A 130 -16.16 -10.47 0.56
C ASP A 130 -14.75 -10.06 0.97
N ARG A 131 -13.79 -10.86 0.58
CA ARG A 131 -12.37 -10.57 0.70
C ARG A 131 -11.78 -10.55 -0.69
N ILE A 132 -10.97 -9.54 -0.96
CA ILE A 132 -10.30 -9.38 -2.25
C ILE A 132 -8.80 -9.34 -2.00
N ALA A 133 -8.08 -10.19 -2.71
CA ALA A 133 -6.63 -10.17 -2.79
C ALA A 133 -6.22 -9.36 -4.02
N PHE A 134 -5.46 -8.30 -3.83
CA PHE A 134 -4.95 -7.46 -4.91
C PHE A 134 -3.63 -8.01 -5.41
N MET A 135 -3.63 -8.43 -6.66
CA MET A 135 -2.48 -8.95 -7.38
C MET A 135 -1.92 -7.88 -8.31
N ARG A 136 -0.64 -7.58 -8.18
CA ARG A 136 0.10 -6.81 -9.17
C ARG A 136 0.64 -7.76 -10.23
N LEU A 137 0.33 -7.51 -11.48
CA LEU A 137 0.94 -8.21 -12.61
C LEU A 137 2.35 -7.66 -12.85
N CYS A 138 3.32 -8.56 -12.90
CA CYS A 138 4.74 -8.24 -13.10
C CYS A 138 5.21 -8.51 -14.51
N SER A 139 4.60 -9.48 -15.19
CA SER A 139 4.89 -9.83 -16.57
C SER A 139 3.68 -10.46 -17.26
N GLY A 140 3.75 -10.53 -18.59
CA GLY A 140 2.80 -11.21 -19.43
C GLY A 140 1.49 -10.47 -19.67
N HIS A 141 0.58 -11.15 -20.33
CA HIS A 141 -0.76 -10.67 -20.67
C HIS A 141 -1.80 -11.61 -20.07
N PHE A 142 -2.42 -11.16 -18.98
CA PHE A 142 -3.50 -11.90 -18.32
C PHE A 142 -4.77 -11.87 -19.18
N LYS A 143 -5.44 -13.01 -19.28
CA LYS A 143 -6.77 -13.16 -19.86
C LYS A 143 -7.67 -13.90 -18.91
N ARG A 144 -8.94 -13.51 -18.87
CA ARG A 144 -9.96 -14.14 -18.03
C ARG A 144 -10.03 -15.64 -18.26
N GLY A 145 -10.11 -16.40 -17.19
CA GLY A 145 -10.15 -17.87 -17.24
C GLY A 145 -8.79 -18.54 -17.36
N MET A 146 -7.68 -17.80 -17.37
CA MET A 146 -6.35 -18.41 -17.34
C MET A 146 -6.16 -19.28 -16.09
N LYS A 147 -5.43 -20.38 -16.27
CA LYS A 147 -5.00 -21.26 -15.19
C LYS A 147 -3.58 -20.89 -14.78
N LEU A 148 -3.42 -20.41 -13.57
CA LEU A 148 -2.14 -20.00 -13.03
C LEU A 148 -1.78 -20.84 -11.79
N LYS A 149 -0.49 -21.05 -11.56
CA LYS A 149 0.03 -21.76 -10.40
C LYS A 149 0.18 -20.81 -9.22
N HIS A 150 -0.42 -21.15 -8.10
CA HIS A 150 -0.19 -20.50 -6.81
C HIS A 150 1.01 -21.20 -6.14
N ILE A 151 2.14 -20.51 -6.05
CA ILE A 151 3.44 -21.11 -5.72
C ILE A 151 3.46 -21.74 -4.31
N ARG A 152 3.03 -20.98 -3.29
CA ARG A 152 3.05 -21.46 -1.90
C ARG A 152 2.24 -22.74 -1.67
N SER A 153 1.08 -22.90 -2.32
CA SER A 153 0.22 -24.09 -2.15
C SER A 153 0.43 -25.14 -3.22
N GLU A 154 1.26 -24.86 -4.24
CA GLU A 154 1.51 -25.69 -5.43
C GLU A 154 0.24 -26.04 -6.24
N LYS A 155 -0.87 -25.36 -5.97
CA LYS A 155 -2.16 -25.59 -6.63
C LYS A 155 -2.33 -24.70 -7.84
N THR A 156 -3.00 -25.24 -8.86
CA THR A 156 -3.47 -24.44 -9.98
C THR A 156 -4.80 -23.77 -9.63
N ILE A 157 -4.88 -22.47 -9.81
CA ILE A 157 -6.10 -21.68 -9.65
C ILE A 157 -6.55 -21.15 -11.00
N THR A 158 -7.87 -21.14 -11.24
CA THR A 158 -8.45 -20.57 -12.46
C THR A 158 -9.07 -19.22 -12.14
N LEU A 159 -8.63 -18.19 -12.83
CA LEU A 159 -9.03 -16.80 -12.54
C LEU A 159 -10.20 -16.36 -13.45
N HIS A 160 -11.42 -16.81 -13.12
CA HIS A 160 -12.64 -16.43 -13.84
C HIS A 160 -13.23 -15.08 -13.38
N ASN A 161 -13.06 -14.75 -12.10
CA ASN A 161 -13.69 -13.61 -11.46
C ASN A 161 -12.65 -12.57 -11.01
N ALA A 162 -11.60 -12.40 -11.81
CA ALA A 162 -10.69 -11.29 -11.59
C ALA A 162 -11.42 -9.96 -11.84
N ILE A 163 -11.17 -8.96 -11.02
CA ILE A 163 -11.87 -7.69 -11.00
C ILE A 163 -10.88 -6.56 -11.24
N LEU A 164 -11.24 -5.63 -12.10
CA LEU A 164 -10.60 -4.31 -12.21
C LEU A 164 -11.41 -3.30 -11.38
N PHE A 165 -10.70 -2.37 -10.76
CA PHE A 165 -11.31 -1.30 -9.99
C PHE A 165 -11.13 0.03 -10.73
N LEU A 166 -12.25 0.66 -11.07
CA LEU A 166 -12.28 2.00 -11.60
C LEU A 166 -13.11 2.88 -10.66
N ALA A 167 -12.44 3.65 -9.81
CA ALA A 167 -13.06 4.39 -8.72
C ALA A 167 -13.88 3.48 -7.78
N GLN A 168 -15.22 3.63 -7.75
CA GLN A 168 -16.12 2.78 -6.96
C GLN A 168 -16.69 1.60 -7.74
N ASP A 169 -16.51 1.60 -9.06
CA ASP A 169 -17.05 0.55 -9.91
C ASP A 169 -16.13 -0.66 -9.96
N ARG A 170 -16.75 -1.83 -9.99
CA ARG A 170 -16.07 -3.13 -10.11
C ARG A 170 -16.46 -3.74 -11.44
N GLU A 171 -15.50 -3.94 -12.29
CA GLU A 171 -15.69 -4.60 -13.58
C GLU A 171 -14.90 -5.91 -13.63
N LEU A 172 -15.43 -6.90 -14.35
CA LEU A 172 -14.68 -8.13 -14.59
C LEU A 172 -13.48 -7.81 -15.49
N ALA A 173 -12.30 -8.26 -15.07
CA ALA A 173 -11.07 -8.12 -15.85
C ALA A 173 -11.08 -9.14 -17.00
N GLU A 174 -11.41 -8.71 -18.21
CA GLU A 174 -11.27 -9.57 -19.39
C GLU A 174 -9.80 -9.77 -19.76
N GLU A 175 -9.01 -8.72 -19.66
CA GLU A 175 -7.56 -8.74 -19.86
C GLU A 175 -6.85 -7.74 -18.96
N ALA A 176 -5.56 -7.99 -18.69
CA ALA A 176 -4.69 -7.07 -17.95
C ALA A 176 -3.22 -7.31 -18.32
N PHE A 177 -2.40 -6.27 -18.18
CA PHE A 177 -1.01 -6.27 -18.62
C PHE A 177 -0.05 -6.07 -17.44
N ALA A 178 1.24 -6.30 -17.67
CA ALA A 178 2.28 -6.04 -16.69
C ALA A 178 2.19 -4.59 -16.16
N GLY A 179 2.14 -4.43 -14.84
CA GLY A 179 1.93 -3.16 -14.16
C GLY A 179 0.50 -2.95 -13.65
N ASP A 180 -0.49 -3.63 -14.22
CA ASP A 180 -1.88 -3.56 -13.78
C ASP A 180 -2.07 -4.27 -12.44
N ILE A 181 -3.13 -3.85 -11.75
CA ILE A 181 -3.58 -4.44 -10.49
C ILE A 181 -4.97 -5.03 -10.71
N ILE A 182 -5.09 -6.34 -10.45
CA ILE A 182 -6.36 -7.05 -10.50
C ILE A 182 -6.76 -7.54 -9.10
N GLY A 183 -8.05 -7.50 -8.80
CA GLY A 183 -8.61 -8.05 -7.59
C GLY A 183 -9.03 -9.50 -7.78
N LEU A 184 -8.59 -10.39 -6.91
CA LEU A 184 -8.96 -11.80 -6.90
C LEU A 184 -9.87 -12.09 -5.70
N PRO A 185 -11.07 -12.68 -5.89
CA PRO A 185 -11.87 -13.14 -4.77
C PRO A 185 -11.07 -14.11 -3.88
N ASN A 186 -11.01 -13.82 -2.59
CA ASN A 186 -10.19 -14.56 -1.64
C ASN A 186 -11.04 -15.18 -0.53
N HIS A 187 -11.13 -16.48 -0.51
CA HIS A 187 -11.80 -17.24 0.55
C HIS A 187 -10.86 -17.68 1.68
N GLY A 188 -9.73 -16.96 1.87
CA GLY A 188 -8.73 -17.24 2.90
C GLY A 188 -7.53 -18.06 2.41
N ASN A 189 -7.45 -18.37 1.11
CA ASN A 189 -6.37 -19.18 0.55
C ASN A 189 -5.16 -18.36 0.09
N LEU A 190 -5.38 -17.08 -0.28
CA LEU A 190 -4.34 -16.16 -0.74
C LEU A 190 -3.86 -15.29 0.42
N HIS A 191 -2.55 -15.15 0.55
CA HIS A 191 -1.89 -14.32 1.55
C HIS A 191 -1.05 -13.25 0.88
N ILE A 192 -0.76 -12.17 1.61
CA ILE A 192 0.20 -11.16 1.17
C ILE A 192 1.58 -11.82 0.99
N GLY A 193 2.20 -11.55 -0.16
CA GLY A 193 3.46 -12.15 -0.57
C GLY A 193 3.31 -13.40 -1.44
N ASP A 194 2.11 -13.95 -1.59
CA ASP A 194 1.89 -15.09 -2.46
C ASP A 194 2.18 -14.74 -3.92
N SER A 195 2.96 -15.60 -4.57
CA SER A 195 3.27 -15.51 -6.00
C SER A 195 2.32 -16.38 -6.80
N ILE A 196 1.85 -15.85 -7.92
CA ILE A 196 0.95 -16.52 -8.87
C ILE A 196 1.57 -16.40 -10.25
N THR A 197 1.81 -17.54 -10.93
CA THR A 197 2.58 -17.58 -12.18
C THR A 197 1.99 -18.55 -13.19
N GLU A 198 2.41 -18.43 -14.44
CA GLU A 198 2.11 -19.37 -15.52
C GLU A 198 3.10 -20.55 -15.52
N GLY A 199 3.32 -21.16 -14.33
CA GLY A 199 4.04 -22.41 -14.15
C GLY A 199 5.48 -22.31 -13.64
N GLU A 200 6.14 -21.15 -13.74
CA GLU A 200 7.49 -20.94 -13.18
C GLU A 200 7.40 -20.76 -11.65
N ASN A 201 8.33 -21.36 -10.92
CA ASN A 201 8.41 -21.16 -9.48
C ASN A 201 9.17 -19.87 -9.20
N LEU A 202 8.44 -18.81 -8.88
CA LEU A 202 8.97 -17.48 -8.57
C LEU A 202 8.49 -17.06 -7.19
N ASN A 203 9.40 -16.51 -6.38
CA ASN A 203 9.11 -15.93 -5.08
C ASN A 203 9.46 -14.44 -5.12
N PHE A 204 8.45 -13.60 -5.37
CA PHE A 204 8.66 -12.16 -5.43
C PHE A 204 9.12 -11.59 -4.10
N THR A 205 10.04 -10.62 -4.18
CA THR A 205 10.64 -9.94 -3.04
C THR A 205 10.32 -8.45 -3.06
N GLY A 206 10.73 -7.73 -2.01
CA GLY A 206 10.58 -6.27 -1.95
C GLY A 206 9.25 -5.78 -1.38
N LEU A 207 8.38 -6.68 -0.88
CA LEU A 207 7.26 -6.26 -0.04
C LEU A 207 7.80 -5.80 1.31
N PRO A 208 7.57 -4.54 1.72
CA PRO A 208 8.04 -4.06 2.99
C PRO A 208 7.31 -4.78 4.14
N SER A 209 8.07 -5.31 5.08
CA SER A 209 7.56 -5.83 6.34
C SER A 209 8.12 -4.98 7.47
N PHE A 210 7.24 -4.28 8.18
CA PHE A 210 7.63 -3.42 9.30
C PHE A 210 7.35 -4.12 10.62
N ALA A 211 8.34 -4.16 11.50
CA ALA A 211 8.10 -4.53 12.88
C ALA A 211 7.25 -3.45 13.55
N PRO A 212 6.29 -3.83 14.42
CA PRO A 212 5.47 -2.85 15.11
C PRO A 212 6.33 -2.01 16.08
N GLU A 213 6.05 -0.70 16.13
CA GLU A 213 6.69 0.23 17.04
C GLU A 213 5.89 0.41 18.33
N PHE A 214 4.57 0.25 18.24
CA PHE A 214 3.66 0.37 19.38
C PHE A 214 2.93 -0.94 19.59
N LEU A 215 2.91 -1.39 20.84
CA LEU A 215 2.28 -2.65 21.25
C LEU A 215 1.28 -2.37 22.37
N GLN A 216 0.02 -2.76 22.17
CA GLN A 216 -1.02 -2.66 23.18
C GLN A 216 -1.75 -3.99 23.36
N LYS A 217 -2.23 -4.24 24.58
CA LYS A 217 -3.14 -5.33 24.87
C LYS A 217 -4.54 -4.93 24.41
N VAL A 218 -5.27 -5.86 23.79
CA VAL A 218 -6.65 -5.64 23.37
C VAL A 218 -7.58 -6.65 24.03
N ARG A 219 -8.74 -6.17 24.48
CA ARG A 219 -9.83 -7.01 24.97
C ARG A 219 -11.18 -6.48 24.51
N PRO A 220 -12.18 -7.33 24.38
CA PRO A 220 -13.53 -6.84 24.12
C PRO A 220 -14.10 -6.18 25.39
N GLU A 221 -15.00 -5.21 25.22
CA GLU A 221 -15.77 -4.66 26.35
C GLU A 221 -16.65 -5.71 26.99
N ASP A 222 -17.31 -6.54 26.19
CA ASP A 222 -18.07 -7.70 26.64
C ASP A 222 -17.23 -8.98 26.49
N PRO A 223 -16.90 -9.68 27.60
CA PRO A 223 -16.15 -10.94 27.55
C PRO A 223 -16.77 -12.04 26.67
N MET A 224 -18.08 -12.01 26.46
CA MET A 224 -18.77 -12.97 25.60
C MET A 224 -18.36 -12.84 24.13
N LEU A 225 -17.89 -11.68 23.71
CA LEU A 225 -17.43 -11.37 22.36
C LEU A 225 -15.98 -11.77 22.08
N THR A 226 -15.29 -12.46 23.01
CA THR A 226 -13.88 -12.87 22.87
C THR A 226 -13.61 -13.69 21.60
N LYS A 227 -14.53 -14.59 21.22
CA LYS A 227 -14.40 -15.39 19.98
C LYS A 227 -14.55 -14.51 18.72
N HIS A 228 -15.43 -13.53 18.75
CA HIS A 228 -15.62 -12.58 17.67
C HIS A 228 -14.41 -11.67 17.50
N LEU A 229 -13.87 -11.18 18.62
CA LEU A 229 -12.61 -10.41 18.62
C LEU A 229 -11.45 -11.23 18.02
N SER A 230 -11.29 -12.47 18.44
CA SER A 230 -10.24 -13.35 17.91
C SER A 230 -10.34 -13.47 16.38
N LYS A 231 -11.55 -13.66 15.85
CA LYS A 231 -11.78 -13.72 14.40
C LYS A 231 -11.50 -12.40 13.71
N ALA A 232 -11.94 -11.28 14.28
CA ALA A 232 -11.68 -9.94 13.73
C ALA A 232 -10.17 -9.65 13.67
N LEU A 233 -9.44 -9.90 14.75
CA LEU A 233 -8.00 -9.70 14.83
C LEU A 233 -7.23 -10.58 13.81
N GLN A 234 -7.64 -11.85 13.67
CA GLN A 234 -7.05 -12.74 12.68
C GLN A 234 -7.24 -12.19 11.26
N GLN A 235 -8.43 -11.72 10.93
CA GLN A 235 -8.73 -11.17 9.60
C GLN A 235 -7.96 -9.87 9.33
N LEU A 236 -7.89 -8.98 10.30
CA LEU A 236 -7.14 -7.71 10.19
C LEU A 236 -5.62 -7.94 10.06
N ALA A 237 -5.09 -8.98 10.72
CA ALA A 237 -3.69 -9.39 10.57
C ALA A 237 -3.42 -9.98 9.18
N GLU A 238 -4.34 -10.79 8.64
CA GLU A 238 -4.23 -11.35 7.29
C GLU A 238 -4.32 -10.26 6.19
N GLU A 239 -5.02 -9.15 6.46
CA GLU A 239 -5.01 -7.94 5.62
C GLU A 239 -3.66 -7.20 5.67
N GLY A 240 -2.81 -7.50 6.62
CA GLY A 240 -1.56 -6.77 6.87
C GLY A 240 -1.76 -5.38 7.49
N ALA A 241 -2.97 -5.10 7.98
CA ALA A 241 -3.30 -3.81 8.60
C ALA A 241 -2.60 -3.63 9.95
N VAL A 242 -2.40 -4.74 10.67
CA VAL A 242 -1.80 -4.79 12.02
C VAL A 242 -1.02 -6.08 12.22
N SER A 243 -0.08 -6.07 13.17
CA SER A 243 0.51 -7.29 13.71
C SER A 243 -0.30 -7.76 14.92
N VAL A 244 -0.65 -9.03 14.95
CA VAL A 244 -1.43 -9.61 16.04
C VAL A 244 -0.66 -10.78 16.66
N PHE A 245 -0.55 -10.77 17.97
CA PHE A 245 0.19 -11.76 18.75
C PHE A 245 -0.70 -12.36 19.84
N LYS A 246 -0.71 -13.68 19.91
CA LYS A 246 -1.40 -14.41 20.97
C LYS A 246 -0.40 -14.95 21.97
N ARG A 247 -0.44 -14.49 23.21
CA ARG A 247 0.49 -14.93 24.26
C ARG A 247 0.26 -16.39 24.62
N HIS A 248 1.35 -17.12 24.84
CA HIS A 248 1.31 -18.51 25.31
C HIS A 248 0.80 -18.58 26.77
N LEU A 249 1.20 -17.63 27.59
CA LEU A 249 0.74 -17.53 28.96
C LEU A 249 -0.33 -16.43 29.10
N GLY A 250 -1.49 -16.77 29.66
CA GLY A 250 -2.59 -15.84 29.92
C GLY A 250 -3.57 -15.66 28.76
N GLY A 251 -3.23 -16.05 27.53
CA GLY A 251 -4.12 -16.01 26.37
C GLY A 251 -4.52 -14.60 25.88
N ASP A 252 -3.86 -13.56 26.39
CA ASP A 252 -4.10 -12.18 25.98
C ASP A 252 -3.69 -11.94 24.54
N TRP A 253 -4.45 -11.08 23.85
CA TRP A 253 -4.10 -10.59 22.53
C TRP A 253 -3.29 -9.30 22.64
N ILE A 254 -2.13 -9.27 21.98
CA ILE A 254 -1.33 -8.06 21.79
C ILE A 254 -1.46 -7.64 20.34
N VAL A 255 -1.74 -6.37 20.12
CA VAL A 255 -1.80 -5.74 18.80
C VAL A 255 -0.62 -4.80 18.66
N GLY A 256 0.07 -4.93 17.53
CA GLY A 256 1.20 -4.10 17.17
C GLY A 256 0.90 -3.26 15.94
N VAL A 257 1.24 -1.99 16.00
CA VAL A 257 1.06 -1.00 14.92
C VAL A 257 2.33 -0.16 14.74
N ILE A 258 2.44 0.52 13.60
CA ILE A 258 3.59 1.39 13.30
C ILE A 258 3.37 2.80 13.87
N GLY A 259 2.12 3.27 13.88
CA GLY A 259 1.76 4.60 14.39
C GLY A 259 0.66 4.54 15.44
N GLN A 260 0.77 5.34 16.49
CA GLN A 260 -0.15 5.32 17.64
C GLN A 260 -1.62 5.55 17.27
N LEU A 261 -1.90 6.45 16.30
CA LEU A 261 -3.27 6.73 15.84
C LEU A 261 -3.94 5.52 15.16
N GLN A 262 -3.18 4.53 14.75
CA GLN A 262 -3.73 3.31 14.15
C GLN A 262 -4.59 2.51 15.14
N PHE A 263 -4.37 2.63 16.45
CA PHE A 263 -5.23 1.98 17.44
C PHE A 263 -6.65 2.53 17.44
N GLU A 264 -6.82 3.85 17.26
CA GLU A 264 -8.14 4.49 17.19
C GLU A 264 -8.90 4.03 15.94
N VAL A 265 -8.21 4.04 14.79
CA VAL A 265 -8.75 3.53 13.53
C VAL A 265 -9.12 2.05 13.64
N LEU A 266 -8.28 1.26 14.29
CA LEU A 266 -8.52 -0.16 14.50
C LEU A 266 -9.71 -0.42 15.41
N ALA A 267 -9.84 0.34 16.52
CA ALA A 267 -11.01 0.26 17.42
C ALA A 267 -12.30 0.56 16.67
N ASP A 268 -12.30 1.61 15.84
CA ASP A 268 -13.47 1.98 15.03
C ASP A 268 -13.80 0.90 13.98
N ARG A 269 -12.81 0.35 13.30
CA ARG A 269 -13.00 -0.75 12.34
C ARG A 269 -13.57 -2.01 13.01
N ILE A 270 -13.01 -2.43 14.15
CA ILE A 270 -13.48 -3.61 14.87
C ILE A 270 -14.92 -3.41 15.34
N ARG A 271 -15.26 -2.21 15.80
CA ARG A 271 -16.62 -1.87 16.21
C ARG A 271 -17.60 -1.87 15.02
N THR A 272 -17.23 -1.24 13.90
CA THR A 272 -18.15 -1.02 12.76
C THR A 272 -18.25 -2.22 11.82
N GLU A 273 -17.12 -2.90 11.55
CA GLU A 273 -17.09 -4.02 10.61
C GLU A 273 -17.41 -5.37 11.26
N TYR A 274 -17.09 -5.53 12.56
CA TYR A 274 -17.25 -6.80 13.29
C TYR A 274 -18.25 -6.73 14.45
N GLU A 275 -18.79 -5.55 14.74
CA GLU A 275 -19.73 -5.33 15.86
C GLU A 275 -19.17 -5.69 17.25
N VAL A 276 -17.85 -5.50 17.43
CA VAL A 276 -17.14 -5.81 18.67
C VAL A 276 -16.50 -4.56 19.25
N PRO A 277 -17.12 -3.90 20.24
CA PRO A 277 -16.44 -2.83 20.98
C PRO A 277 -15.21 -3.35 21.73
N VAL A 278 -14.09 -2.65 21.62
CA VAL A 278 -12.81 -3.06 22.19
C VAL A 278 -12.16 -1.97 23.01
N ILE A 279 -11.37 -2.39 23.99
CA ILE A 279 -10.52 -1.54 24.80
C ILE A 279 -9.07 -1.90 24.52
N PHE A 280 -8.27 -0.88 24.17
CA PHE A 280 -6.82 -0.98 24.10
C PHE A 280 -6.20 -0.52 25.41
N GLU A 281 -5.36 -1.37 25.97
CA GLU A 281 -4.65 -1.11 27.23
C GLU A 281 -3.16 -1.01 26.94
N ASN A 282 -2.49 -0.04 27.57
CA ASN A 282 -1.04 0.09 27.44
C ASN A 282 -0.35 -1.20 27.89
N SER A 283 0.61 -1.64 27.12
CA SER A 283 1.50 -2.74 27.48
C SER A 283 2.89 -2.20 27.83
N ASN A 284 3.59 -2.89 28.72
CA ASN A 284 4.99 -2.60 29.03
C ASN A 284 5.94 -3.23 28.00
N LEU A 285 5.48 -3.42 26.76
CA LEU A 285 6.24 -4.06 25.70
C LEU A 285 6.77 -3.01 24.74
N ILE A 286 8.05 -3.09 24.41
CA ILE A 286 8.70 -2.10 23.53
C ILE A 286 8.92 -2.62 22.11
N THR A 287 8.98 -3.94 21.92
CA THR A 287 9.25 -4.50 20.59
C THR A 287 8.86 -5.97 20.50
N ALA A 288 8.59 -6.42 19.27
CA ALA A 288 8.38 -7.79 18.90
C ALA A 288 9.53 -8.27 17.97
N ARG A 289 10.05 -9.48 18.18
CA ARG A 289 11.09 -10.09 17.37
C ARG A 289 10.71 -11.51 17.02
N TRP A 290 10.66 -11.83 15.73
CA TRP A 290 10.40 -13.20 15.25
C TRP A 290 11.60 -14.07 15.53
N ILE A 291 11.34 -15.28 16.05
CA ILE A 291 12.36 -16.26 16.40
C ILE A 291 12.55 -17.17 15.21
N ILE A 292 13.77 -17.26 14.70
CA ILE A 292 14.14 -18.16 13.61
C ILE A 292 15.14 -19.20 14.17
N CYS A 293 14.76 -20.47 14.13
CA CYS A 293 15.62 -21.56 14.57
C CYS A 293 15.41 -22.78 13.66
N TYR A 294 16.52 -23.39 13.22
CA TYR A 294 16.48 -24.59 12.35
C TYR A 294 16.31 -25.89 13.14
N ASP A 295 16.65 -25.88 14.44
CA ASP A 295 16.48 -27.04 15.32
C ASP A 295 15.24 -26.86 16.21
N ASN A 296 14.27 -27.75 16.03
CA ASN A 296 13.02 -27.72 16.78
C ASN A 296 13.21 -28.00 18.30
N ASN A 297 14.22 -28.75 18.72
CA ASN A 297 14.45 -29.03 20.14
C ASN A 297 14.97 -27.76 20.84
N THR A 298 15.91 -27.06 20.22
CA THR A 298 16.44 -25.77 20.70
C THR A 298 15.32 -24.73 20.77
N LEU A 299 14.49 -24.61 19.72
CA LEU A 299 13.35 -23.72 19.72
C LEU A 299 12.38 -24.01 20.87
N ASN A 300 11.99 -25.26 21.05
CA ASN A 300 11.06 -25.68 22.11
C ASN A 300 11.62 -25.42 23.53
N ASN A 301 12.92 -25.59 23.72
CA ASN A 301 13.57 -25.28 24.99
C ASN A 301 13.56 -23.79 25.27
N PHE A 302 13.87 -22.96 24.27
CA PHE A 302 13.79 -21.50 24.35
C PHE A 302 12.37 -21.05 24.69
N LEU A 303 11.34 -21.55 23.98
CA LEU A 303 9.94 -21.18 24.22
C LEU A 303 9.47 -21.57 25.61
N LYS A 304 9.89 -22.71 26.13
CA LYS A 304 9.59 -23.12 27.50
C LYS A 304 10.26 -22.24 28.56
N LYS A 305 11.53 -21.86 28.32
CA LYS A 305 12.30 -20.98 29.21
C LYS A 305 11.71 -19.58 29.30
N HIS A 306 11.22 -19.05 28.15
CA HIS A 306 10.71 -17.70 28.02
C HIS A 306 9.20 -17.62 27.76
N ILE A 307 8.43 -18.54 28.32
CA ILE A 307 6.99 -18.68 28.05
C ILE A 307 6.18 -17.42 28.41
N ASP A 308 6.66 -16.63 29.36
CA ASP A 308 6.06 -15.36 29.78
C ASP A 308 6.31 -14.20 28.79
N ALA A 309 7.33 -14.33 27.95
CA ALA A 309 7.73 -13.34 26.95
C ALA A 309 7.52 -13.81 25.50
N THR A 310 7.02 -15.01 25.29
CA THR A 310 6.78 -15.56 23.95
C THR A 310 5.31 -15.62 23.60
N CYS A 311 5.05 -15.56 22.31
CA CYS A 311 3.72 -15.57 21.72
C CYS A 311 3.80 -16.13 20.29
N ASP A 312 2.65 -16.38 19.67
CA ASP A 312 2.57 -16.69 18.26
C ASP A 312 1.96 -15.51 17.49
N ASP A 313 2.47 -15.26 16.28
CA ASP A 313 1.80 -14.36 15.34
C ASP A 313 0.56 -15.02 14.74
N HIS A 314 -0.16 -14.28 13.87
CA HIS A 314 -1.37 -14.80 13.20
C HIS A 314 -1.13 -16.00 12.27
N LYS A 315 0.13 -16.29 11.91
CA LYS A 315 0.54 -17.43 11.09
C LYS A 315 1.04 -18.62 11.93
N GLY A 316 1.13 -18.45 13.25
CA GLY A 316 1.68 -19.43 14.18
C GLY A 316 3.21 -19.39 14.27
N ASN A 317 3.86 -18.32 13.79
CA ASN A 317 5.29 -18.17 13.96
C ASN A 317 5.62 -17.66 15.36
N PRO A 318 6.66 -18.21 16.02
CA PRO A 318 7.03 -17.81 17.36
C PRO A 318 7.66 -16.41 17.37
N VAL A 319 7.25 -15.59 18.33
CA VAL A 319 7.67 -14.22 18.51
C VAL A 319 8.05 -13.96 19.97
N PHE A 320 9.15 -13.27 20.18
CA PHE A 320 9.59 -12.78 21.47
C PHE A 320 9.14 -11.32 21.66
N LEU A 321 8.50 -11.03 22.80
CA LEU A 321 8.02 -9.70 23.18
C LEU A 321 8.90 -9.14 24.30
N ALA A 322 9.73 -8.15 23.99
CA ALA A 322 10.63 -7.55 24.95
C ALA A 322 9.95 -6.43 25.75
N ARG A 323 10.22 -6.37 27.06
CA ARG A 323 9.71 -5.32 27.96
C ARG A 323 10.60 -4.08 27.98
N ASN A 324 11.89 -4.26 27.72
CA ASN A 324 12.89 -3.18 27.63
C ASN A 324 14.11 -3.66 26.81
N ASN A 325 15.01 -2.76 26.49
CA ASN A 325 16.22 -3.07 25.71
C ASN A 325 17.12 -4.07 26.44
N TRP A 326 17.29 -3.95 27.75
CA TRP A 326 18.08 -4.89 28.52
C TRP A 326 17.54 -6.32 28.40
N HIS A 327 16.22 -6.50 28.52
CA HIS A 327 15.58 -7.81 28.34
C HIS A 327 15.81 -8.39 26.93
N LEU A 328 15.77 -7.52 25.90
CA LEU A 328 16.05 -7.92 24.52
C LEU A 328 17.52 -8.36 24.34
N ASP A 329 18.46 -7.53 24.84
CA ASP A 329 19.88 -7.75 24.61
C ASP A 329 20.39 -8.96 25.41
N HIS A 330 19.95 -9.12 26.65
CA HIS A 330 20.25 -10.31 27.46
C HIS A 330 19.74 -11.59 26.81
N THR A 331 18.52 -11.57 26.22
CA THR A 331 17.97 -12.77 25.55
C THR A 331 18.67 -13.07 24.23
N LYS A 332 19.32 -12.11 23.59
CA LYS A 332 20.13 -12.35 22.37
C LYS A 332 21.48 -13.01 22.66
N GLU A 333 22.02 -12.81 23.87
CA GLU A 333 23.30 -13.37 24.30
C GLU A 333 23.15 -14.82 24.77
N GLU A 334 21.95 -15.27 25.10
CA GLU A 334 21.61 -16.64 25.47
C GLU A 334 21.39 -17.56 24.26
#